data_07e18858d3b2de960e942df90d29b034
#
_entry.id   07e18858d3b2de960e942df90d29b034
#
_cell.length_a   1.000
_cell.length_b   1.000
_cell.length_c   1.000
_cell.angle_alpha   90.00
_cell.angle_beta   90.00
_cell.angle_gamma   90.00
#
_symmetry.space_group_name_H-M   'P 1'
#
loop_
_entity.id
_entity.type
_entity.pdbx_description
1 polymer ?
#
loop_
_entity_poly.entity_id
_entity_poly.type
_entity_poly.pdbx_seq_one_letter_code
_entity_poly.pdbx_strand_id
1 'polypeptide(L)'
;MAERILKNISSRGLKNALRGNDYRKEASISYGILLGGYIVFQILTTAGLIGHNLQGQFVPICVYVSLAISLNLVVGISGELSLGHAGFMAVGAFSGILMSRILGQSMSFEPAIIIISMLFGALIASLAGFVIGIPILGLRGDYLAIVTLAFGEIIRNFMNVLYFGFDSNGRLRFAFNHTIDDVANNDRIITGAIGATGTKTMATFTWGLLLCLFTVFVVLNLKNSKQGRAIMSIRDNRIAGESIGLDVRKYKLMAFVVSAALAGMAGCLFGLNYSTLVPVKFNFNTSVLILVFVVLGGVGNIWGGIIAAALLTVLPETFRQFSDYRMLTYAIVLILVMICTYNPAIKARITGVWTKINPFKNRSGGKGKGKKRKSRKEAA
;
A
#
# COMPACT_ATOMS: atom_id res chain seq x y z
N MET A 1 45.11 19.41 -5.63
CA MET A 1 43.73 19.62 -6.11
C MET A 1 43.23 18.39 -6.87
N ALA A 2 44.01 17.81 -7.78
CA ALA A 2 43.64 16.61 -8.56
C ALA A 2 43.39 15.35 -7.69
N GLU A 3 44.19 15.07 -6.67
CA GLU A 3 43.98 13.94 -5.75
C GLU A 3 42.66 14.02 -4.95
N ARG A 4 42.22 15.22 -4.57
CA ARG A 4 40.90 15.43 -3.93
C ARG A 4 39.73 15.14 -4.89
N ILE A 5 39.91 15.47 -6.15
CA ILE A 5 38.89 15.22 -7.20
C ILE A 5 38.79 13.71 -7.48
N LEU A 6 39.94 13.02 -7.62
CA LEU A 6 39.99 11.57 -7.83
C LEU A 6 39.43 10.79 -6.64
N LYS A 7 39.73 11.21 -5.41
CA LYS A 7 39.20 10.61 -4.16
C LYS A 7 37.68 10.82 -4.07
N ASN A 8 37.15 11.96 -4.52
CA ASN A 8 35.71 12.24 -4.60
C ASN A 8 35.00 11.42 -5.69
N ILE A 9 35.63 11.20 -6.85
CA ILE A 9 35.08 10.38 -7.94
C ILE A 9 35.06 8.91 -7.53
N SER A 10 36.14 8.41 -6.91
CA SER A 10 36.19 7.05 -6.34
C SER A 10 35.14 6.81 -5.24
N SER A 11 34.94 7.78 -4.35
CA SER A 11 33.92 7.70 -3.30
C SER A 11 32.48 7.75 -3.85
N ARG A 12 32.25 8.49 -4.93
CA ARG A 12 30.96 8.50 -5.64
C ARG A 12 30.68 7.16 -6.34
N GLY A 13 31.68 6.58 -7.01
CA GLY A 13 31.57 5.27 -7.64
C GLY A 13 31.25 4.17 -6.59
N LEU A 14 31.95 4.19 -5.46
CA LEU A 14 31.70 3.26 -4.35
C LEU A 14 30.29 3.44 -3.73
N LYS A 15 29.85 4.69 -3.55
CA LYS A 15 28.48 4.97 -3.06
C LYS A 15 27.41 4.51 -4.03
N ASN A 16 27.64 4.64 -5.35
CA ASN A 16 26.70 4.15 -6.36
C ASN A 16 26.66 2.62 -6.41
N ALA A 17 27.78 1.95 -6.26
CA ALA A 17 27.86 0.49 -6.16
C ALA A 17 27.20 -0.04 -4.90
N LEU A 18 27.41 0.61 -3.75
CA LEU A 18 26.73 0.28 -2.48
C LEU A 18 25.22 0.50 -2.57
N ARG A 19 24.77 1.57 -3.24
CA ARG A 19 23.35 1.88 -3.42
C ARG A 19 22.63 0.88 -4.34
N GLY A 20 23.31 0.40 -5.39
CA GLY A 20 22.81 -0.68 -6.24
C GLY A 20 22.66 -2.01 -5.49
N ASN A 21 23.52 -2.25 -4.52
CA ASN A 21 23.46 -3.44 -3.67
C ASN A 21 22.33 -3.34 -2.64
N ASP A 22 22.03 -2.15 -2.13
CA ASP A 22 20.93 -1.92 -1.17
C ASP A 22 19.56 -2.08 -1.86
N TYR A 23 19.41 -1.60 -3.11
CA TYR A 23 18.20 -1.82 -3.92
C TYR A 23 17.92 -3.31 -4.13
N ARG A 24 18.95 -4.06 -4.60
CA ARG A 24 18.80 -5.50 -4.82
C ARG A 24 18.42 -6.25 -3.56
N LYS A 25 18.96 -5.86 -2.42
CA LYS A 25 18.61 -6.44 -1.12
C LYS A 25 17.18 -6.13 -0.71
N GLU A 26 16.75 -4.85 -0.81
CA GLU A 26 15.39 -4.44 -0.48
C GLU A 26 14.37 -5.13 -1.38
N ALA A 27 14.63 -5.20 -2.68
CA ALA A 27 13.80 -5.93 -3.65
C ALA A 27 13.74 -7.42 -3.34
N SER A 28 14.90 -8.08 -3.17
CA SER A 28 14.97 -9.52 -2.88
C SER A 28 14.24 -9.89 -1.58
N ILE A 29 14.37 -9.07 -0.53
CA ILE A 29 13.67 -9.28 0.74
C ILE A 29 12.16 -9.12 0.56
N SER A 30 11.71 -8.06 -0.11
CA SER A 30 10.27 -7.80 -0.32
C SER A 30 9.61 -8.89 -1.16
N TYR A 31 10.22 -9.29 -2.28
CA TYR A 31 9.71 -10.40 -3.09
C TYR A 31 9.81 -11.74 -2.37
N GLY A 32 10.90 -11.97 -1.62
CA GLY A 32 11.08 -13.20 -0.85
C GLY A 32 10.02 -13.36 0.25
N ILE A 33 9.64 -12.29 0.95
CA ILE A 33 8.58 -12.31 1.95
C ILE A 33 7.22 -12.60 1.30
N LEU A 34 6.91 -11.96 0.17
CA LEU A 34 5.63 -12.17 -0.52
C LEU A 34 5.50 -13.59 -1.07
N LEU A 35 6.52 -14.09 -1.79
CA LEU A 35 6.52 -15.43 -2.35
C LEU A 35 6.58 -16.50 -1.26
N GLY A 36 7.43 -16.31 -0.24
CA GLY A 36 7.52 -17.21 0.91
C GLY A 36 6.20 -17.28 1.68
N GLY A 37 5.57 -16.13 1.95
CA GLY A 37 4.25 -16.06 2.57
C GLY A 37 3.19 -16.79 1.73
N TYR A 38 3.16 -16.59 0.42
CA TYR A 38 2.23 -17.27 -0.47
C TYR A 38 2.41 -18.80 -0.43
N ILE A 39 3.65 -19.29 -0.54
CA ILE A 39 3.96 -20.72 -0.51
C ILE A 39 3.53 -21.33 0.83
N VAL A 40 3.86 -20.69 1.95
CA VAL A 40 3.49 -21.15 3.29
C VAL A 40 1.97 -21.24 3.44
N PHE A 41 1.25 -20.18 3.05
CA PHE A 41 -0.22 -20.18 3.14
C PHE A 41 -0.86 -21.21 2.19
N GLN A 42 -0.31 -21.41 0.99
CA GLN A 42 -0.80 -22.41 0.04
C GLN A 42 -0.60 -23.82 0.56
N ILE A 43 0.57 -24.14 1.15
CA ILE A 43 0.85 -25.44 1.76
C ILE A 43 -0.09 -25.69 2.94
N LEU A 44 -0.29 -24.71 3.82
CA LEU A 44 -1.18 -24.81 4.97
C LEU A 44 -2.66 -25.02 4.55
N THR A 45 -3.06 -24.40 3.44
CA THR A 45 -4.41 -24.57 2.88
C THR A 45 -4.60 -25.97 2.31
N THR A 46 -3.63 -26.49 1.54
CA THR A 46 -3.68 -27.84 0.95
C THR A 46 -3.59 -28.93 2.03
N ALA A 47 -2.88 -28.66 3.14
CA ALA A 47 -2.81 -29.55 4.29
C ALA A 47 -4.10 -29.56 5.15
N GLY A 48 -5.09 -28.69 4.83
CA GLY A 48 -6.36 -28.60 5.57
C GLY A 48 -6.24 -28.01 6.99
N LEU A 49 -5.07 -27.43 7.32
CA LEU A 49 -4.80 -26.85 8.64
C LEU A 49 -5.44 -25.47 8.83
N ILE A 50 -5.91 -24.83 7.74
CA ILE A 50 -6.50 -23.51 7.77
C ILE A 50 -8.03 -23.63 7.60
N GLY A 51 -8.78 -23.10 8.56
CA GLY A 51 -10.24 -23.02 8.48
C GLY A 51 -10.72 -22.11 7.35
N HIS A 52 -11.92 -22.38 6.80
CA HIS A 52 -12.52 -21.60 5.70
C HIS A 52 -12.61 -20.10 5.99
N ASN A 53 -12.74 -19.68 7.26
CA ASN A 53 -12.79 -18.27 7.64
C ASN A 53 -11.46 -17.55 7.33
N LEU A 54 -10.33 -18.17 7.61
CA LEU A 54 -9.01 -17.59 7.31
C LEU A 54 -8.71 -17.61 5.80
N GLN A 55 -9.20 -18.61 5.06
CA GLN A 55 -9.08 -18.66 3.61
C GLN A 55 -9.76 -17.45 2.96
N GLY A 56 -10.92 -17.03 3.45
CA GLY A 56 -11.63 -15.83 3.00
C GLY A 56 -10.86 -14.53 3.25
N GLN A 57 -9.88 -14.51 4.15
CA GLN A 57 -9.07 -13.34 4.48
C GLN A 57 -7.82 -13.19 3.60
N PHE A 58 -7.44 -14.16 2.79
CA PHE A 58 -6.20 -14.10 2.01
C PHE A 58 -6.20 -12.97 0.97
N VAL A 59 -7.33 -12.75 0.29
CA VAL A 59 -7.48 -11.64 -0.65
C VAL A 59 -7.44 -10.29 0.07
N PRO A 60 -8.22 -10.04 1.13
CA PRO A 60 -8.09 -8.84 1.96
C PRO A 60 -6.69 -8.57 2.47
N ILE A 61 -5.93 -9.57 2.92
CA ILE A 61 -4.54 -9.40 3.35
C ILE A 61 -3.69 -8.84 2.22
N CYS A 62 -3.75 -9.42 1.03
CA CYS A 62 -3.02 -8.93 -0.14
C CYS A 62 -3.43 -7.51 -0.53
N VAL A 63 -4.71 -7.19 -0.45
CA VAL A 63 -5.23 -5.84 -0.71
C VAL A 63 -4.67 -4.84 0.28
N TYR A 64 -4.72 -5.11 1.58
CA TYR A 64 -4.19 -4.21 2.60
C TYR A 64 -2.66 -4.08 2.54
N VAL A 65 -1.94 -5.14 2.18
CA VAL A 65 -0.50 -5.07 1.89
C VAL A 65 -0.23 -4.12 0.73
N SER A 66 -0.97 -4.24 -0.37
CA SER A 66 -0.83 -3.35 -1.53
C SER A 66 -1.18 -1.91 -1.19
N LEU A 67 -2.23 -1.69 -0.39
CA LEU A 67 -2.62 -0.35 0.11
C LEU A 67 -1.54 0.26 1.02
N ALA A 68 -0.94 -0.53 1.90
CA ALA A 68 0.15 -0.07 2.75
C ALA A 68 1.37 0.33 1.93
N ILE A 69 1.74 -0.46 0.91
CA ILE A 69 2.86 -0.14 0.02
C ILE A 69 2.56 1.11 -0.81
N SER A 70 1.34 1.26 -1.33
CA SER A 70 0.93 2.43 -2.11
C SER A 70 0.88 3.69 -1.26
N LEU A 71 0.37 3.63 -0.03
CA LEU A 71 0.38 4.76 0.90
C LEU A 71 1.81 5.11 1.35
N ASN A 72 2.69 4.11 1.51
CA ASN A 72 4.09 4.33 1.85
C ASN A 72 4.85 5.11 0.75
N LEU A 73 4.39 5.08 -0.50
CA LEU A 73 4.90 5.94 -1.55
C LEU A 73 4.64 7.44 -1.24
N VAL A 74 3.46 7.79 -0.73
CA VAL A 74 3.12 9.17 -0.39
C VAL A 74 3.74 9.57 0.96
N VAL A 75 3.51 8.78 2.01
CA VAL A 75 3.94 9.12 3.38
C VAL A 75 5.45 8.91 3.53
N GLY A 76 5.97 7.81 3.01
CA GLY A 76 7.36 7.41 3.24
C GLY A 76 8.35 8.03 2.24
N ILE A 77 8.01 8.06 0.95
CA ILE A 77 8.91 8.52 -0.10
C ILE A 77 8.70 10.01 -0.41
N SER A 78 7.43 10.47 -0.49
CA SER A 78 7.13 11.89 -0.73
C SER A 78 7.12 12.74 0.55
N GLY A 79 6.91 12.15 1.73
CA GLY A 79 6.89 12.85 3.01
C GLY A 79 5.58 13.60 3.27
N GLU A 80 4.51 13.25 2.59
CA GLU A 80 3.21 13.91 2.72
C GLU A 80 2.22 13.00 3.44
N LEU A 81 1.65 13.47 4.55
CA LEU A 81 0.64 12.72 5.29
C LEU A 81 -0.70 12.74 4.53
N SER A 82 -1.24 11.56 4.21
CA SER A 82 -2.54 11.41 3.56
C SER A 82 -3.45 10.48 4.34
N LEU A 83 -4.66 10.95 4.66
CA LEU A 83 -5.72 10.20 5.36
C LEU A 83 -6.91 9.86 4.45
N GLY A 84 -6.83 10.17 3.15
CA GLY A 84 -7.89 9.91 2.18
C GLY A 84 -7.74 8.62 1.37
N HIS A 85 -6.83 7.72 1.76
CA HIS A 85 -6.44 6.57 0.93
C HIS A 85 -7.59 5.56 0.73
N ALA A 86 -8.46 5.38 1.72
CA ALA A 86 -9.68 4.57 1.59
C ALA A 86 -10.67 5.15 0.55
N GLY A 87 -10.66 6.46 0.30
CA GLY A 87 -11.44 7.07 -0.78
C GLY A 87 -11.00 6.60 -2.17
N PHE A 88 -9.70 6.56 -2.44
CA PHE A 88 -9.17 6.03 -3.71
C PHE A 88 -9.44 4.53 -3.85
N MET A 89 -9.36 3.79 -2.75
CA MET A 89 -9.76 2.38 -2.70
C MET A 89 -11.25 2.23 -3.06
N ALA A 90 -12.14 3.09 -2.55
CA ALA A 90 -13.57 3.08 -2.86
C ALA A 90 -13.83 3.35 -4.35
N VAL A 91 -13.23 4.42 -4.90
CA VAL A 91 -13.35 4.75 -6.34
C VAL A 91 -12.95 3.56 -7.20
N GLY A 92 -11.81 2.95 -6.91
CA GLY A 92 -11.33 1.77 -7.64
C GLY A 92 -12.22 0.54 -7.48
N ALA A 93 -12.78 0.31 -6.28
CA ALA A 93 -13.67 -0.80 -6.00
C ALA A 93 -14.97 -0.70 -6.80
N PHE A 94 -15.67 0.43 -6.71
CA PHE A 94 -16.96 0.62 -7.38
C PHE A 94 -16.82 0.71 -8.90
N SER A 95 -15.81 1.42 -9.41
CA SER A 95 -15.55 1.47 -10.86
C SER A 95 -15.11 0.13 -11.42
N GLY A 96 -14.31 -0.64 -10.67
CA GLY A 96 -13.88 -1.98 -11.05
C GLY A 96 -15.04 -2.99 -11.08
N ILE A 97 -15.94 -2.96 -10.09
CA ILE A 97 -17.17 -3.79 -10.09
C ILE A 97 -18.03 -3.44 -11.29
N LEU A 98 -18.26 -2.15 -11.56
CA LEU A 98 -19.04 -1.70 -12.71
C LEU A 98 -18.46 -2.26 -14.02
N MET A 99 -17.16 -2.13 -14.22
CA MET A 99 -16.47 -2.64 -15.41
C MET A 99 -16.53 -4.15 -15.52
N SER A 100 -16.36 -4.87 -14.39
CA SER A 100 -16.48 -6.32 -14.34
C SER A 100 -17.88 -6.82 -14.74
N ARG A 101 -18.92 -6.11 -14.33
CA ARG A 101 -20.32 -6.44 -14.72
C ARG A 101 -20.57 -6.19 -16.20
N ILE A 102 -20.07 -5.09 -16.75
CA ILE A 102 -20.20 -4.77 -18.19
C ILE A 102 -19.48 -5.84 -19.03
N LEU A 103 -18.23 -6.17 -18.68
CA LEU A 103 -17.44 -7.16 -19.42
C LEU A 103 -18.00 -8.59 -19.25
N GLY A 104 -18.56 -8.91 -18.09
CA GLY A 104 -19.13 -10.23 -17.82
C GLY A 104 -20.34 -10.57 -18.69
N GLN A 105 -21.00 -9.57 -19.32
CA GLN A 105 -22.05 -9.80 -20.32
C GLN A 105 -21.46 -10.14 -21.70
N SER A 106 -20.26 -9.62 -22.03
CA SER A 106 -19.67 -9.75 -23.37
C SER A 106 -18.57 -10.81 -23.44
N MET A 107 -17.94 -11.14 -22.32
CA MET A 107 -16.78 -12.05 -22.27
C MET A 107 -16.95 -13.10 -21.18
N SER A 108 -16.62 -14.37 -21.51
CA SER A 108 -16.60 -15.48 -20.53
C SER A 108 -15.23 -15.74 -19.91
N PHE A 109 -14.16 -15.06 -20.39
CA PHE A 109 -12.79 -15.30 -19.94
C PHE A 109 -12.50 -14.49 -18.67
N GLU A 110 -12.69 -15.10 -17.50
CA GLU A 110 -12.56 -14.47 -16.17
C GLU A 110 -11.23 -13.71 -15.94
N PRO A 111 -10.03 -14.26 -16.30
CA PRO A 111 -8.77 -13.56 -16.08
C PRO A 111 -8.67 -12.21 -16.80
N ALA A 112 -9.21 -12.11 -18.03
CA ALA A 112 -9.21 -10.85 -18.77
C ALA A 112 -10.13 -9.84 -18.11
N ILE A 113 -11.31 -10.26 -17.63
CA ILE A 113 -12.25 -9.39 -16.92
C ILE A 113 -11.59 -8.78 -15.69
N ILE A 114 -10.88 -9.57 -14.88
CA ILE A 114 -10.20 -9.10 -13.68
C ILE A 114 -9.12 -8.06 -14.04
N ILE A 115 -8.25 -8.36 -15.01
CA ILE A 115 -7.16 -7.47 -15.41
C ILE A 115 -7.71 -6.13 -15.94
N ILE A 116 -8.68 -6.18 -16.84
CA ILE A 116 -9.27 -4.97 -17.44
C ILE A 116 -9.99 -4.15 -16.36
N SER A 117 -10.74 -4.80 -15.46
CA SER A 117 -11.42 -4.13 -14.35
C SER A 117 -10.44 -3.48 -13.37
N MET A 118 -9.30 -4.14 -13.06
CA MET A 118 -8.25 -3.58 -12.22
C MET A 118 -7.59 -2.36 -12.88
N LEU A 119 -7.28 -2.43 -14.17
CA LEU A 119 -6.72 -1.31 -14.93
C LEU A 119 -7.71 -0.13 -15.02
N PHE A 120 -8.98 -0.41 -15.25
CA PHE A 120 -10.03 0.61 -15.26
C PHE A 120 -10.19 1.25 -13.89
N GLY A 121 -10.23 0.47 -12.81
CA GLY A 121 -10.24 0.97 -11.43
C GLY A 121 -9.03 1.85 -11.10
N ALA A 122 -7.83 1.44 -11.55
CA ALA A 122 -6.61 2.23 -11.41
C ALA A 122 -6.70 3.56 -12.17
N LEU A 123 -7.23 3.56 -13.40
CA LEU A 123 -7.37 4.74 -14.23
C LEU A 123 -8.33 5.76 -13.58
N ILE A 124 -9.51 5.33 -13.16
CA ILE A 124 -10.50 6.22 -12.51
C ILE A 124 -9.97 6.75 -11.18
N ALA A 125 -9.33 5.91 -10.36
CA ALA A 125 -8.72 6.35 -9.11
C ALA A 125 -7.53 7.30 -9.34
N SER A 126 -6.75 7.11 -10.40
CA SER A 126 -5.66 8.03 -10.77
C SER A 126 -6.18 9.38 -11.23
N LEU A 127 -7.28 9.41 -12.00
CA LEU A 127 -7.97 10.64 -12.40
C LEU A 127 -8.52 11.39 -11.18
N ALA A 128 -9.18 10.67 -10.27
CA ALA A 128 -9.64 11.26 -9.00
C ALA A 128 -8.45 11.82 -8.20
N GLY A 129 -7.35 11.06 -8.11
CA GLY A 129 -6.11 11.49 -7.47
C GLY A 129 -5.48 12.71 -8.13
N PHE A 130 -5.54 12.81 -9.45
CA PHE A 130 -5.04 13.98 -10.19
C PHE A 130 -5.91 15.22 -9.91
N VAL A 131 -7.22 15.11 -10.05
CA VAL A 131 -8.16 16.23 -9.83
C VAL A 131 -8.06 16.75 -8.38
N ILE A 132 -8.02 15.83 -7.43
CA ILE A 132 -7.93 16.16 -5.99
C ILE A 132 -6.53 16.65 -5.62
N GLY A 133 -5.49 16.08 -6.21
CA GLY A 133 -4.10 16.38 -5.91
C GLY A 133 -3.69 17.82 -6.28
N ILE A 134 -4.25 18.39 -7.36
CA ILE A 134 -3.93 19.76 -7.79
C ILE A 134 -4.19 20.79 -6.68
N PRO A 135 -5.39 20.90 -6.09
CA PRO A 135 -5.64 21.87 -5.02
C PRO A 135 -4.96 21.49 -3.70
N ILE A 136 -4.88 20.20 -3.38
CA ILE A 136 -4.40 19.73 -2.08
C ILE A 136 -2.89 19.93 -1.92
N LEU A 137 -2.08 19.67 -2.95
CA LEU A 137 -0.62 19.76 -2.86
C LEU A 137 -0.07 21.18 -2.77
N GLY A 138 -0.94 22.18 -2.84
CA GLY A 138 -0.63 23.57 -2.47
C GLY A 138 -0.57 23.77 -0.95
N LEU A 139 -1.22 22.91 -0.17
CA LEU A 139 -1.27 22.97 1.29
C LEU A 139 0.00 22.36 1.90
N ARG A 140 0.26 22.65 3.18
CA ARG A 140 1.47 22.23 3.88
C ARG A 140 1.12 21.50 5.19
N GLY A 141 1.93 20.51 5.54
CA GLY A 141 1.86 19.84 6.84
C GLY A 141 0.50 19.19 7.11
N ASP A 142 -0.05 19.45 8.28
CA ASP A 142 -1.27 18.81 8.78
C ASP A 142 -2.54 19.18 8.01
N TYR A 143 -2.55 20.35 7.36
CA TYR A 143 -3.68 20.77 6.52
C TYR A 143 -3.90 19.84 5.33
N LEU A 144 -2.83 19.27 4.78
CA LEU A 144 -2.91 18.30 3.70
C LEU A 144 -3.61 17.02 4.18
N ALA A 145 -3.28 16.55 5.38
CA ALA A 145 -3.93 15.37 5.96
C ALA A 145 -5.43 15.59 6.20
N ILE A 146 -5.82 16.75 6.73
CA ILE A 146 -7.23 17.10 7.00
C ILE A 146 -8.03 17.16 5.69
N VAL A 147 -7.48 17.79 4.65
CA VAL A 147 -8.18 17.93 3.37
C VAL A 147 -8.27 16.60 2.63
N THR A 148 -7.23 15.76 2.66
CA THR A 148 -7.31 14.41 2.08
C THR A 148 -8.34 13.53 2.78
N LEU A 149 -8.49 13.68 4.11
CA LEU A 149 -9.55 13.05 4.89
C LEU A 149 -10.93 13.50 4.42
N ALA A 150 -11.14 14.83 4.33
CA ALA A 150 -12.41 15.39 3.88
C ALA A 150 -12.79 14.87 2.49
N PHE A 151 -11.85 14.79 1.55
CA PHE A 151 -12.09 14.20 0.23
C PHE A 151 -12.42 12.71 0.30
N GLY A 152 -11.77 11.94 1.17
CA GLY A 152 -12.13 10.54 1.39
C GLY A 152 -13.58 10.38 1.82
N GLU A 153 -14.05 11.22 2.75
CA GLU A 153 -15.45 11.22 3.20
C GLU A 153 -16.42 11.75 2.13
N ILE A 154 -16.02 12.75 1.33
CA ILE A 154 -16.82 13.21 0.17
C ILE A 154 -17.00 12.07 -0.83
N ILE A 155 -15.94 11.35 -1.19
CA ILE A 155 -16.01 10.20 -2.09
C ILE A 155 -16.95 9.13 -1.52
N ARG A 156 -16.80 8.78 -0.24
CA ARG A 156 -17.68 7.81 0.42
C ARG A 156 -19.15 8.22 0.36
N ASN A 157 -19.45 9.48 0.69
CA ASN A 157 -20.82 10.00 0.66
C ASN A 157 -21.36 10.09 -0.78
N PHE A 158 -20.51 10.41 -1.75
CA PHE A 158 -20.87 10.38 -3.16
C PHE A 158 -21.28 8.97 -3.61
N MET A 159 -20.53 7.93 -3.18
CA MET A 159 -20.89 6.54 -3.47
C MET A 159 -22.21 6.10 -2.81
N ASN A 160 -22.58 6.70 -1.68
CA ASN A 160 -23.86 6.42 -1.01
C ASN A 160 -25.10 6.92 -1.78
N VAL A 161 -24.96 7.91 -2.67
CA VAL A 161 -26.06 8.50 -3.44
C VAL A 161 -26.03 8.11 -4.92
N LEU A 162 -25.06 7.28 -5.30
CA LEU A 162 -24.83 6.87 -6.68
C LEU A 162 -25.59 5.58 -7.00
N TYR A 163 -26.37 5.59 -8.06
CA TYR A 163 -27.13 4.44 -8.57
C TYR A 163 -26.68 4.10 -9.98
N PHE A 164 -26.34 2.84 -10.22
CA PHE A 164 -26.03 2.29 -11.54
C PHE A 164 -26.82 1.01 -11.77
N GLY A 165 -27.34 0.85 -12.97
CA GLY A 165 -28.02 -0.36 -13.39
C GLY A 165 -28.09 -0.49 -14.91
N PHE A 166 -28.45 -1.68 -15.37
CA PHE A 166 -28.79 -1.91 -16.77
C PHE A 166 -30.30 -1.77 -16.96
N ASP A 167 -30.71 -1.04 -17.99
CA ASP A 167 -32.10 -0.96 -18.45
C ASP A 167 -32.51 -2.27 -19.14
N SER A 168 -33.82 -2.51 -19.31
CA SER A 168 -34.39 -3.63 -20.07
C SER A 168 -33.80 -3.76 -21.49
N ASN A 169 -33.28 -2.68 -22.04
CA ASN A 169 -32.60 -2.63 -23.34
C ASN A 169 -31.07 -2.87 -23.25
N GLY A 170 -30.52 -3.27 -22.10
CA GLY A 170 -29.08 -3.48 -21.89
C GLY A 170 -28.24 -2.20 -21.87
N ARG A 171 -28.86 -1.02 -21.76
CA ARG A 171 -28.15 0.26 -21.71
C ARG A 171 -27.82 0.62 -20.24
N LEU A 172 -26.63 1.11 -20.02
CA LEU A 172 -26.19 1.62 -18.71
C LEU A 172 -26.97 2.91 -18.40
N ARG A 173 -27.67 2.92 -17.25
CA ARG A 173 -28.29 4.12 -16.69
C ARG A 173 -27.63 4.46 -15.37
N PHE A 174 -27.51 5.74 -15.09
CA PHE A 174 -27.06 6.25 -13.81
C PHE A 174 -28.05 7.27 -13.26
N ALA A 175 -28.21 7.29 -11.96
CA ALA A 175 -29.05 8.28 -11.26
C ALA A 175 -28.38 8.69 -9.95
N PHE A 176 -28.72 9.89 -9.50
CA PHE A 176 -28.32 10.39 -8.19
C PHE A 176 -29.54 10.50 -7.30
N ASN A 177 -29.45 9.97 -6.08
CA ASN A 177 -30.43 10.09 -5.01
C ASN A 177 -31.84 9.51 -5.30
N HIS A 178 -32.02 8.79 -6.39
CA HIS A 178 -33.30 8.11 -6.76
C HIS A 178 -32.99 6.71 -7.26
N THR A 179 -33.88 5.77 -6.90
CA THR A 179 -33.89 4.44 -7.53
C THR A 179 -34.29 4.61 -9.00
N ILE A 180 -33.61 3.88 -9.87
CA ILE A 180 -33.95 3.84 -11.30
C ILE A 180 -35.14 2.92 -11.42
N ASP A 181 -36.35 3.48 -11.64
CA ASP A 181 -37.61 2.76 -11.61
C ASP A 181 -37.75 1.74 -12.75
N ASP A 182 -37.09 1.99 -13.90
CA ASP A 182 -37.10 1.14 -15.09
C ASP A 182 -36.13 -0.06 -15.05
N VAL A 183 -35.40 -0.23 -13.94
CA VAL A 183 -34.38 -1.30 -13.80
C VAL A 183 -34.92 -2.39 -12.90
N ALA A 184 -35.04 -3.61 -13.42
CA ALA A 184 -35.37 -4.78 -12.61
C ALA A 184 -34.39 -4.96 -11.46
N ASN A 185 -34.85 -5.51 -10.32
CA ASN A 185 -34.03 -5.64 -9.11
C ASN A 185 -32.74 -6.45 -9.34
N ASN A 186 -32.72 -7.37 -10.31
CA ASN A 186 -31.52 -8.19 -10.62
C ASN A 186 -30.48 -7.46 -11.50
N ASP A 187 -30.86 -6.36 -12.16
CA ASP A 187 -29.98 -5.62 -13.07
C ASP A 187 -29.40 -4.35 -12.43
N ARG A 188 -29.71 -4.13 -11.15
CA ARG A 188 -29.09 -3.06 -10.34
C ARG A 188 -27.69 -3.48 -9.94
N ILE A 189 -26.68 -2.66 -10.31
CA ILE A 189 -25.26 -2.93 -9.99
C ILE A 189 -24.87 -2.22 -8.70
N ILE A 190 -25.17 -0.92 -8.62
CA ILE A 190 -24.88 -0.08 -7.46
C ILE A 190 -26.18 0.57 -7.02
N THR A 191 -26.52 0.43 -5.75
CA THR A 191 -27.79 0.87 -5.17
C THR A 191 -27.52 1.80 -3.97
N GLY A 192 -26.87 2.91 -4.23
CA GLY A 192 -26.58 3.93 -3.22
C GLY A 192 -25.95 3.35 -1.93
N ALA A 193 -26.61 3.57 -0.79
CA ALA A 193 -26.12 3.15 0.53
C ALA A 193 -26.03 1.62 0.71
N ILE A 194 -26.82 0.82 -0.01
CA ILE A 194 -26.73 -0.65 -0.04
C ILE A 194 -25.43 -1.08 -0.73
N GLY A 195 -24.90 -0.22 -1.61
CA GLY A 195 -23.68 -0.45 -2.34
C GLY A 195 -23.86 -1.33 -3.58
N ALA A 196 -22.79 -2.04 -3.96
CA ALA A 196 -22.82 -2.98 -5.07
C ALA A 196 -23.31 -4.35 -4.57
N THR A 197 -24.34 -4.90 -5.23
CA THR A 197 -24.94 -6.19 -4.88
C THR A 197 -24.87 -7.16 -6.05
N GLY A 198 -24.86 -8.48 -5.76
CA GLY A 198 -24.85 -9.52 -6.79
C GLY A 198 -23.56 -9.54 -7.63
N THR A 199 -22.45 -9.06 -7.10
CA THR A 199 -21.15 -9.13 -7.78
C THR A 199 -20.67 -10.58 -7.79
N LYS A 200 -20.18 -11.05 -8.96
CA LYS A 200 -19.52 -12.35 -9.06
C LYS A 200 -18.17 -12.28 -8.35
N THR A 201 -17.99 -13.14 -7.36
CA THR A 201 -16.70 -13.25 -6.65
C THR A 201 -15.67 -13.95 -7.55
N MET A 202 -14.76 -13.18 -8.13
CA MET A 202 -13.71 -13.69 -9.04
C MET A 202 -12.32 -13.57 -8.42
N ALA A 203 -12.17 -12.82 -7.32
CA ALA A 203 -10.87 -12.60 -6.70
C ALA A 203 -10.38 -13.88 -6.03
N THR A 204 -9.18 -14.33 -6.42
CA THR A 204 -8.47 -15.46 -5.80
C THR A 204 -7.20 -14.98 -5.14
N PHE A 205 -6.63 -15.79 -4.23
CA PHE A 205 -5.38 -15.48 -3.56
C PHE A 205 -4.23 -15.23 -4.54
N THR A 206 -4.22 -15.95 -5.68
CA THR A 206 -3.22 -15.76 -6.74
C THR A 206 -3.27 -14.36 -7.34
N TRP A 207 -4.48 -13.81 -7.60
CA TRP A 207 -4.65 -12.43 -8.07
C TRP A 207 -4.19 -11.42 -7.01
N GLY A 208 -4.45 -11.72 -5.73
CA GLY A 208 -3.93 -10.93 -4.62
C GLY A 208 -2.41 -10.87 -4.60
N LEU A 209 -1.73 -12.02 -4.77
CA LEU A 209 -0.27 -12.07 -4.86
C LEU A 209 0.25 -11.28 -6.06
N LEU A 210 -0.34 -11.45 -7.25
CA LEU A 210 0.05 -10.72 -8.46
C LEU A 210 -0.07 -9.21 -8.25
N LEU A 211 -1.15 -8.75 -7.61
CA LEU A 211 -1.32 -7.35 -7.25
C LEU A 211 -0.20 -6.86 -6.32
N CYS A 212 0.13 -7.62 -5.25
CA CYS A 212 1.23 -7.27 -4.34
C CYS A 212 2.57 -7.17 -5.07
N LEU A 213 2.90 -8.17 -5.90
CA LEU A 213 4.14 -8.18 -6.68
C LEU A 213 4.21 -6.98 -7.63
N PHE A 214 3.12 -6.68 -8.33
CA PHE A 214 3.02 -5.53 -9.22
C PHE A 214 3.17 -4.20 -8.44
N THR A 215 2.52 -4.07 -7.29
CA THR A 215 2.61 -2.86 -6.45
C THR A 215 4.04 -2.64 -5.95
N VAL A 216 4.71 -3.69 -5.47
CA VAL A 216 6.13 -3.63 -5.07
C VAL A 216 7.01 -3.26 -6.25
N PHE A 217 6.78 -3.86 -7.43
CA PHE A 217 7.53 -3.56 -8.65
C PHE A 217 7.44 -2.08 -9.04
N VAL A 218 6.23 -1.53 -9.08
CA VAL A 218 6.00 -0.12 -9.44
C VAL A 218 6.67 0.81 -8.42
N VAL A 219 6.47 0.57 -7.12
CA VAL A 219 6.99 1.46 -6.06
C VAL A 219 8.51 1.39 -5.96
N LEU A 220 9.12 0.21 -6.06
CA LEU A 220 10.59 0.06 -6.06
C LEU A 220 11.23 0.73 -7.28
N ASN A 221 10.65 0.53 -8.47
CA ASN A 221 11.16 1.16 -9.68
C ASN A 221 11.03 2.68 -9.62
N LEU A 222 9.89 3.19 -9.15
CA LEU A 222 9.70 4.63 -8.97
C LEU A 222 10.69 5.20 -7.95
N LYS A 223 10.84 4.58 -6.77
CA LYS A 223 11.78 4.98 -5.71
C LYS A 223 13.22 5.12 -6.24
N ASN A 224 13.66 4.21 -7.10
CA ASN A 224 15.02 4.18 -7.61
C ASN A 224 15.21 4.93 -8.94
N SER A 225 14.13 5.42 -9.55
CA SER A 225 14.16 6.25 -10.76
C SER A 225 14.78 7.64 -10.53
N LYS A 226 15.01 8.39 -11.60
CA LYS A 226 15.41 9.81 -11.51
C LYS A 226 14.33 10.64 -10.80
N GLN A 227 13.06 10.34 -11.08
CA GLN A 227 11.91 11.01 -10.49
C GLN A 227 11.79 10.70 -8.98
N GLY A 228 11.96 9.45 -8.57
CA GLY A 228 11.92 9.08 -7.15
C GLY A 228 13.04 9.75 -6.33
N ARG A 229 14.24 9.91 -6.90
CA ARG A 229 15.31 10.65 -6.25
C ARG A 229 14.99 12.14 -6.11
N ALA A 230 14.33 12.75 -7.11
CA ALA A 230 13.85 14.13 -7.01
C ALA A 230 12.80 14.28 -5.91
N ILE A 231 11.83 13.34 -5.81
CA ILE A 231 10.82 13.32 -4.74
C ILE A 231 11.48 13.24 -3.37
N MET A 232 12.43 12.31 -3.17
CA MET A 232 13.14 12.16 -1.89
C MET A 232 13.98 13.39 -1.55
N SER A 233 14.61 14.05 -2.52
CA SER A 233 15.37 15.29 -2.28
C SER A 233 14.47 16.44 -1.83
N ILE A 234 13.27 16.54 -2.41
CA ILE A 234 12.24 17.52 -2.03
C ILE A 234 11.73 17.24 -0.61
N ARG A 235 11.52 15.95 -0.26
CA ARG A 235 11.13 15.53 1.10
C ARG A 235 12.18 15.94 2.13
N ASP A 236 13.45 15.69 1.83
CA ASP A 236 14.55 15.92 2.78
C ASP A 236 14.81 17.44 2.97
N ASN A 237 14.75 18.24 1.90
CA ASN A 237 14.82 19.71 1.97
C ASN A 237 14.13 20.35 0.77
N ARG A 238 12.93 20.88 0.99
CA ARG A 238 12.12 21.52 -0.04
C ARG A 238 12.80 22.74 -0.66
N ILE A 239 13.39 23.62 0.17
CA ILE A 239 14.04 24.88 -0.28
C ILE A 239 15.24 24.56 -1.19
N ALA A 240 16.07 23.59 -0.78
CA ALA A 240 17.19 23.15 -1.58
C ALA A 240 16.74 22.52 -2.92
N GLY A 241 15.62 21.78 -2.92
CA GLY A 241 15.01 21.22 -4.13
C GLY A 241 14.55 22.32 -5.11
N GLU A 242 13.84 23.32 -4.61
CA GLU A 242 13.39 24.48 -5.39
C GLU A 242 14.59 25.29 -5.96
N SER A 243 15.66 25.46 -5.19
CA SER A 243 16.88 26.19 -5.61
C SER A 243 17.62 25.55 -6.80
N ILE A 244 17.50 24.22 -6.97
CA ILE A 244 18.10 23.51 -8.12
C ILE A 244 17.10 23.32 -9.28
N GLY A 245 15.94 24.01 -9.24
CA GLY A 245 14.96 24.04 -10.31
C GLY A 245 13.98 22.86 -10.33
N LEU A 246 13.82 22.11 -9.22
CA LEU A 246 12.81 21.05 -9.14
C LEU A 246 11.42 21.65 -8.88
N ASP A 247 10.44 21.30 -9.73
CA ASP A 247 9.04 21.64 -9.51
C ASP A 247 8.43 20.74 -8.46
N VAL A 248 8.33 21.24 -7.22
CA VAL A 248 7.84 20.50 -6.05
C VAL A 248 6.43 19.97 -6.27
N ARG A 249 5.53 20.78 -6.86
CA ARG A 249 4.13 20.39 -7.07
C ARG A 249 4.03 19.19 -8.02
N LYS A 250 4.73 19.26 -9.15
CA LYS A 250 4.74 18.21 -10.18
C LYS A 250 5.22 16.87 -9.63
N TYR A 251 6.32 16.85 -8.89
CA TYR A 251 6.89 15.61 -8.36
C TYR A 251 6.01 14.99 -7.25
N LYS A 252 5.42 15.80 -6.37
CA LYS A 252 4.49 15.35 -5.35
C LYS A 252 3.19 14.84 -5.98
N LEU A 253 2.64 15.57 -6.97
CA LEU A 253 1.44 15.15 -7.69
C LEU A 253 1.65 13.80 -8.37
N MET A 254 2.79 13.59 -9.00
CA MET A 254 3.12 12.30 -9.63
C MET A 254 3.11 11.16 -8.61
N ALA A 255 3.76 11.33 -7.45
CA ALA A 255 3.75 10.30 -6.39
C ALA A 255 2.32 10.02 -5.88
N PHE A 256 1.52 11.07 -5.71
CA PHE A 256 0.15 10.98 -5.24
C PHE A 256 -0.76 10.25 -6.23
N VAL A 257 -0.69 10.58 -7.53
CA VAL A 257 -1.47 9.95 -8.61
C VAL A 257 -1.11 8.47 -8.78
N VAL A 258 0.19 8.14 -8.76
CA VAL A 258 0.63 6.72 -8.82
C VAL A 258 0.13 5.95 -7.61
N SER A 259 0.19 6.54 -6.42
CA SER A 259 -0.34 5.91 -5.20
C SER A 259 -1.85 5.71 -5.28
N ALA A 260 -2.61 6.69 -5.76
CA ALA A 260 -4.05 6.58 -5.98
C ALA A 260 -4.41 5.50 -7.02
N ALA A 261 -3.64 5.37 -8.10
CA ALA A 261 -3.81 4.30 -9.09
C ALA A 261 -3.64 2.91 -8.48
N LEU A 262 -2.57 2.71 -7.69
CA LEU A 262 -2.31 1.44 -7.01
C LEU A 262 -3.39 1.13 -5.96
N ALA A 263 -3.87 2.15 -5.23
CA ALA A 263 -4.99 2.00 -4.30
C ALA A 263 -6.30 1.63 -5.03
N GLY A 264 -6.53 2.19 -6.22
CA GLY A 264 -7.67 1.85 -7.06
C GLY A 264 -7.64 0.39 -7.55
N MET A 265 -6.46 -0.10 -7.97
CA MET A 265 -6.28 -1.52 -8.32
C MET A 265 -6.58 -2.45 -7.13
N ALA A 266 -6.05 -2.11 -5.97
CA ALA A 266 -6.28 -2.86 -4.73
C ALA A 266 -7.77 -2.82 -4.34
N GLY A 267 -8.42 -1.67 -4.49
CA GLY A 267 -9.87 -1.49 -4.28
C GLY A 267 -10.71 -2.34 -5.22
N CYS A 268 -10.38 -2.38 -6.51
CA CYS A 268 -11.07 -3.24 -7.48
C CYS A 268 -11.01 -4.71 -7.06
N LEU A 269 -9.84 -5.23 -6.72
CA LEU A 269 -9.70 -6.61 -6.27
C LEU A 269 -10.45 -6.88 -4.96
N PHE A 270 -10.47 -5.90 -4.04
CA PHE A 270 -11.28 -5.97 -2.82
C PHE A 270 -12.78 -6.06 -3.14
N GLY A 271 -13.25 -5.26 -4.10
CA GLY A 271 -14.64 -5.29 -4.55
C GLY A 271 -15.05 -6.62 -5.18
N LEU A 272 -14.17 -7.22 -5.98
CA LEU A 272 -14.40 -8.51 -6.63
C LEU A 272 -14.29 -9.71 -5.65
N ASN A 273 -13.87 -9.50 -4.42
CA ASN A 273 -13.81 -10.52 -3.38
C ASN A 273 -15.14 -10.70 -2.63
N TYR A 274 -16.03 -9.73 -2.70
CA TYR A 274 -17.31 -9.76 -1.97
C TYR A 274 -18.48 -9.73 -2.92
N SER A 275 -19.52 -10.53 -2.62
CA SER A 275 -20.80 -10.50 -3.35
C SER A 275 -21.58 -9.21 -3.12
N THR A 276 -21.38 -8.58 -1.95
CA THR A 276 -21.97 -7.29 -1.58
C THR A 276 -20.90 -6.37 -1.00
N LEU A 277 -20.79 -5.19 -1.56
CA LEU A 277 -19.82 -4.18 -1.13
C LEU A 277 -20.52 -2.87 -0.77
N VAL A 278 -20.51 -2.52 0.51
CA VAL A 278 -21.15 -1.29 1.01
C VAL A 278 -20.14 -0.14 1.14
N PRO A 279 -20.52 1.11 0.79
CA PRO A 279 -19.63 2.27 0.87
C PRO A 279 -19.11 2.55 2.29
N VAL A 280 -19.86 2.16 3.32
CA VAL A 280 -19.47 2.36 4.74
C VAL A 280 -18.15 1.67 5.10
N LYS A 281 -17.72 0.64 4.38
CA LYS A 281 -16.40 0.00 4.58
C LYS A 281 -15.21 0.92 4.29
N PHE A 282 -15.40 1.98 3.50
CA PHE A 282 -14.36 2.91 3.07
C PHE A 282 -14.35 4.20 3.91
N ASN A 283 -14.50 4.06 5.21
CA ASN A 283 -14.58 5.16 6.14
C ASN A 283 -13.20 5.66 6.60
N PHE A 284 -13.19 6.71 7.41
CA PHE A 284 -12.01 7.27 8.05
C PHE A 284 -11.18 6.22 8.79
N ASN A 285 -11.83 5.33 9.55
CA ASN A 285 -11.13 4.29 10.31
C ASN A 285 -10.29 3.37 9.42
N THR A 286 -10.78 3.05 8.21
CA THR A 286 -10.02 2.26 7.23
C THR A 286 -8.79 3.01 6.73
N SER A 287 -8.90 4.32 6.47
CA SER A 287 -7.74 5.15 6.10
C SER A 287 -6.69 5.20 7.21
N VAL A 288 -7.12 5.39 8.46
CA VAL A 288 -6.23 5.37 9.63
C VAL A 288 -5.58 3.99 9.80
N LEU A 289 -6.32 2.90 9.61
CA LEU A 289 -5.79 1.55 9.70
C LEU A 289 -4.66 1.32 8.68
N ILE A 290 -4.84 1.75 7.43
CA ILE A 290 -3.80 1.65 6.39
C ILE A 290 -2.57 2.50 6.78
N LEU A 291 -2.77 3.70 7.34
CA LEU A 291 -1.68 4.54 7.84
C LEU A 291 -0.92 3.86 8.98
N VAL A 292 -1.63 3.22 9.91
CA VAL A 292 -1.03 2.46 11.02
C VAL A 292 -0.13 1.34 10.48
N PHE A 293 -0.52 0.64 9.42
CA PHE A 293 0.34 -0.37 8.79
C PHE A 293 1.65 0.22 8.27
N VAL A 294 1.60 1.40 7.66
CA VAL A 294 2.80 2.09 7.16
C VAL A 294 3.69 2.57 8.30
N VAL A 295 3.10 3.17 9.34
CA VAL A 295 3.85 3.70 10.48
C VAL A 295 4.50 2.56 11.27
N LEU A 296 3.77 1.49 11.59
CA LEU A 296 4.31 0.32 12.30
C LEU A 296 5.36 -0.43 11.49
N GLY A 297 5.18 -0.52 10.17
CA GLY A 297 6.17 -1.12 9.27
C GLY A 297 7.43 -0.28 9.10
N GLY A 298 7.37 0.99 9.52
CA GLY A 298 8.42 2.00 9.36
C GLY A 298 8.27 2.80 8.09
N VAL A 299 8.08 4.10 8.25
CA VAL A 299 7.89 5.07 7.16
C VAL A 299 9.06 4.99 6.16
N GLY A 300 8.75 4.79 4.89
CA GLY A 300 9.75 4.62 3.80
C GLY A 300 10.32 3.20 3.67
N ASN A 301 9.95 2.26 4.54
CA ASN A 301 10.39 0.88 4.50
C ASN A 301 9.30 -0.02 3.91
N ILE A 302 9.53 -0.58 2.71
CA ILE A 302 8.53 -1.36 1.98
C ILE A 302 8.32 -2.73 2.62
N TRP A 303 9.40 -3.47 2.93
CA TRP A 303 9.28 -4.81 3.52
C TRP A 303 8.66 -4.80 4.92
N GLY A 304 8.96 -3.75 5.72
CA GLY A 304 8.31 -3.56 7.02
C GLY A 304 6.81 -3.32 6.89
N GLY A 305 6.39 -2.51 5.90
CA GLY A 305 4.97 -2.28 5.59
C GLY A 305 4.24 -3.55 5.18
N ILE A 306 4.87 -4.44 4.39
CA ILE A 306 4.31 -5.75 4.01
C ILE A 306 4.03 -6.60 5.25
N ILE A 307 5.03 -6.75 6.13
CA ILE A 307 4.91 -7.56 7.35
C ILE A 307 3.85 -6.97 8.29
N ALA A 308 3.88 -5.66 8.52
CA ALA A 308 2.94 -4.99 9.41
C ALA A 308 1.49 -5.14 8.90
N ALA A 309 1.25 -4.89 7.61
CA ALA A 309 -0.08 -5.03 7.02
C ALA A 309 -0.59 -6.48 7.09
N ALA A 310 0.23 -7.46 6.74
CA ALA A 310 -0.15 -8.86 6.80
C ALA A 310 -0.45 -9.30 8.24
N LEU A 311 0.42 -8.98 9.19
CA LEU A 311 0.26 -9.37 10.60
C LEU A 311 -0.97 -8.72 11.22
N LEU A 312 -1.15 -7.41 11.04
CA LEU A 312 -2.25 -6.67 11.64
C LEU A 312 -3.62 -6.98 11.01
N THR A 313 -3.63 -7.46 9.76
CA THR A 313 -4.88 -7.91 9.12
C THR A 313 -5.29 -9.30 9.60
N VAL A 314 -4.34 -10.19 9.88
CA VAL A 314 -4.62 -11.54 10.40
C VAL A 314 -5.02 -11.51 11.88
N LEU A 315 -4.44 -10.60 12.65
CA LEU A 315 -4.58 -10.53 14.10
C LEU A 315 -6.03 -10.47 14.59
N PRO A 316 -6.93 -9.59 14.07
CA PRO A 316 -8.32 -9.55 14.51
C PRO A 316 -9.10 -10.84 14.23
N GLU A 317 -8.71 -11.59 13.19
CA GLU A 317 -9.35 -12.85 12.85
C GLU A 317 -8.93 -13.99 13.80
N THR A 318 -7.65 -14.02 14.20
CA THR A 318 -7.18 -15.00 15.20
C THR A 318 -7.82 -14.77 16.56
N PHE A 319 -8.15 -13.52 16.92
CA PHE A 319 -8.86 -13.18 18.16
C PHE A 319 -10.39 -13.25 18.04
N ARG A 320 -10.93 -13.75 16.94
CA ARG A 320 -12.37 -13.91 16.74
C ARG A 320 -13.04 -14.82 17.79
N GLN A 321 -12.29 -15.73 18.39
CA GLN A 321 -12.76 -16.58 19.48
C GLN A 321 -13.13 -15.77 20.74
N PHE A 322 -12.54 -14.58 20.94
CA PHE A 322 -12.84 -13.65 22.02
C PHE A 322 -13.85 -12.59 21.58
N SER A 323 -15.06 -13.01 21.15
CA SER A 323 -16.06 -12.18 20.46
C SER A 323 -16.26 -10.78 21.05
N ASP A 324 -16.44 -10.69 22.37
CA ASP A 324 -16.79 -9.43 23.06
C ASP A 324 -15.58 -8.53 23.31
N TYR A 325 -14.40 -9.11 23.47
CA TYR A 325 -13.16 -8.38 23.77
C TYR A 325 -12.24 -8.20 22.56
N ARG A 326 -12.68 -8.59 21.35
CA ARG A 326 -11.85 -8.60 20.14
C ARG A 326 -11.21 -7.23 19.84
N MET A 327 -12.02 -6.15 19.93
CA MET A 327 -11.54 -4.78 19.66
C MET A 327 -10.56 -4.30 20.74
N LEU A 328 -10.84 -4.64 22.00
CA LEU A 328 -9.96 -4.27 23.12
C LEU A 328 -8.64 -5.03 23.05
N THR A 329 -8.66 -6.33 22.77
CA THR A 329 -7.45 -7.14 22.61
C THR A 329 -6.60 -6.65 21.44
N TYR A 330 -7.25 -6.33 20.31
CA TYR A 330 -6.58 -5.74 19.16
C TYR A 330 -5.89 -4.42 19.50
N ALA A 331 -6.57 -3.51 20.21
CA ALA A 331 -6.00 -2.23 20.63
C ALA A 331 -4.78 -2.41 21.55
N ILE A 332 -4.86 -3.32 22.53
CA ILE A 332 -3.75 -3.62 23.45
C ILE A 332 -2.54 -4.17 22.67
N VAL A 333 -2.76 -5.14 21.78
CA VAL A 333 -1.68 -5.72 20.98
C VAL A 333 -1.05 -4.69 20.06
N LEU A 334 -1.86 -3.80 19.45
CA LEU A 334 -1.36 -2.72 18.61
C LEU A 334 -0.46 -1.76 19.38
N ILE A 335 -0.88 -1.33 20.59
CA ILE A 335 -0.07 -0.49 21.47
C ILE A 335 1.23 -1.21 21.84
N LEU A 336 1.17 -2.49 22.18
CA LEU A 336 2.34 -3.28 22.57
C LEU A 336 3.33 -3.43 21.41
N VAL A 337 2.84 -3.71 20.20
CA VAL A 337 3.66 -3.76 18.98
C VAL A 337 4.31 -2.40 18.70
N MET A 338 3.56 -1.30 18.87
CA MET A 338 4.08 0.05 18.68
C MET A 338 5.22 0.36 19.68
N ILE A 339 5.02 0.06 20.96
CA ILE A 339 6.04 0.25 22.00
C ILE A 339 7.28 -0.60 21.68
N CYS A 340 7.10 -1.87 21.31
CA CYS A 340 8.22 -2.76 20.95
C CYS A 340 9.00 -2.25 19.73
N THR A 341 8.32 -1.69 18.74
CA THR A 341 8.94 -1.22 17.49
C THR A 341 9.71 0.09 17.68
N TYR A 342 9.18 1.02 18.48
CA TYR A 342 9.76 2.34 18.65
C TYR A 342 10.71 2.46 19.83
N ASN A 343 10.68 1.56 20.81
CA ASN A 343 11.56 1.64 21.98
C ASN A 343 13.00 1.23 21.63
N PRO A 344 14.00 2.15 21.73
CA PRO A 344 15.39 1.87 21.35
C PRO A 344 16.04 0.79 22.23
N ALA A 345 15.62 0.68 23.50
CA ALA A 345 16.14 -0.33 24.41
C ALA A 345 15.69 -1.75 24.03
N ILE A 346 14.44 -1.90 23.60
CA ILE A 346 13.88 -3.18 23.12
C ILE A 346 14.53 -3.54 21.78
N LYS A 347 14.66 -2.57 20.87
CA LYS A 347 15.34 -2.76 19.59
C LYS A 347 16.79 -3.22 19.75
N ALA A 348 17.53 -2.67 20.72
CA ALA A 348 18.88 -3.09 21.04
C ALA A 348 18.95 -4.53 21.60
N ARG A 349 17.98 -4.94 22.43
CA ARG A 349 17.87 -6.31 22.93
C ARG A 349 17.53 -7.31 21.83
N ILE A 350 16.55 -6.99 20.99
CA ILE A 350 16.14 -7.86 19.85
C ILE A 350 17.32 -8.02 18.86
N THR A 351 18.02 -6.93 18.55
CA THR A 351 19.20 -6.98 17.68
C THR A 351 20.35 -7.77 18.33
N GLY A 352 20.52 -7.68 19.66
CA GLY A 352 21.49 -8.46 20.41
C GLY A 352 21.19 -9.97 20.43
N VAL A 353 19.92 -10.34 20.52
CA VAL A 353 19.49 -11.75 20.42
C VAL A 353 19.68 -12.26 18.99
N TRP A 354 19.32 -11.46 17.99
CA TRP A 354 19.47 -11.80 16.57
C TRP A 354 20.93 -11.98 16.13
N THR A 355 21.86 -11.16 16.69
CA THR A 355 23.30 -11.30 16.46
C THR A 355 23.90 -12.52 17.17
N LYS A 356 23.29 -13.00 18.26
CA LYS A 356 23.67 -14.26 18.92
C LYS A 356 23.21 -15.49 18.14
N ILE A 357 22.06 -15.42 17.49
CA ILE A 357 21.48 -16.53 16.69
C ILE A 357 22.14 -16.66 15.32
N ASN A 358 22.77 -15.58 14.79
CA ASN A 358 23.38 -15.58 13.47
C ASN A 358 24.92 -15.36 13.54
N PRO A 359 25.72 -16.41 13.88
CA PRO A 359 27.16 -16.30 14.08
C PRO A 359 27.95 -15.98 12.80
N PHE A 360 27.34 -16.09 11.62
CA PHE A 360 28.02 -15.90 10.34
C PHE A 360 28.36 -14.42 10.01
N LYS A 361 27.74 -13.44 10.67
CA LYS A 361 28.00 -12.01 10.41
C LYS A 361 29.20 -11.44 11.16
N ASN A 362 29.76 -12.16 12.13
CA ASN A 362 30.88 -11.67 12.95
C ASN A 362 32.28 -11.89 12.33
N ARG A 363 32.38 -12.57 11.18
CA ARG A 363 33.70 -12.82 10.55
C ARG A 363 34.23 -11.71 9.63
N SER A 364 33.40 -10.72 9.25
CA SER A 364 33.81 -9.63 8.35
C SER A 364 34.21 -8.33 9.07
N GLY A 365 33.97 -8.19 10.39
CA GLY A 365 34.22 -6.98 11.16
C GLY A 365 35.57 -6.94 11.92
N GLY A 366 36.34 -8.05 11.91
CA GLY A 366 37.52 -8.20 12.78
C GLY A 366 38.84 -7.61 12.28
N LYS A 367 38.93 -7.17 11.02
CA LYS A 367 40.23 -6.72 10.43
C LYS A 367 40.51 -5.22 10.47
N GLY A 368 39.62 -4.38 11.01
CA GLY A 368 39.76 -2.90 10.99
C GLY A 368 40.21 -2.26 12.31
N LYS A 369 40.13 -2.94 13.45
CA LYS A 369 40.44 -2.33 14.76
C LYS A 369 41.87 -2.52 15.24
N GLY A 370 42.67 -3.38 14.61
CA GLY A 370 44.08 -3.63 15.00
C GLY A 370 45.06 -2.56 14.52
N LYS A 371 44.76 -1.84 13.43
CA LYS A 371 45.73 -0.86 12.85
C LYS A 371 45.68 0.54 13.46
N LYS A 372 44.61 0.94 14.14
CA LYS A 372 44.51 2.27 14.79
C LYS A 372 45.15 2.33 16.19
N ARG A 373 45.49 1.19 16.80
CA ARG A 373 46.13 1.17 18.14
C ARG A 373 47.65 1.17 18.08
N LYS A 374 48.26 0.80 16.92
CA LYS A 374 49.71 0.86 16.72
C LYS A 374 50.24 2.24 16.35
N SER A 375 49.49 3.07 15.59
CA SER A 375 49.93 4.41 15.20
C SER A 375 49.83 5.47 16.30
N ARG A 376 49.18 5.16 17.42
CA ARG A 376 49.11 6.07 18.59
C ARG A 376 50.18 5.80 19.67
N LYS A 377 50.96 4.73 19.50
CA LYS A 377 52.11 4.42 20.40
C LYS A 377 53.46 4.80 19.80
N GLU A 378 53.50 5.22 18.52
CA GLU A 378 54.72 5.71 17.87
C GLU A 378 54.79 7.25 17.77
N ALA A 379 53.78 7.96 18.34
CA ALA A 379 53.73 9.43 18.35
C ALA A 379 53.60 10.01 19.78
N ALA A 380 54.16 9.29 20.79
CA ALA A 380 54.31 9.80 22.16
C ALA A 380 55.76 9.59 22.61
#